data_811266a2fa49df0db4b92d2822f4a32d
#
_entry.id   811266a2fa49df0db4b92d2822f4a32d
#
_cell.length_a   1.000
_cell.length_b   1.000
_cell.length_c   1.000
_cell.angle_alpha   90.00
_cell.angle_beta   90.00
_cell.angle_gamma   90.00
#
_symmetry.space_group_name_H-M   'P 1'
#
loop_
_entity.id
_entity.type
_entity.pdbx_description
1 polymer ?
#
loop_
_entity_poly.entity_id
_entity_poly.type
_entity_poly.pdbx_seq_one_letter_code
_entity_poly.pdbx_strand_id
1 'polypeptide(L)'
;MKTLRIALFVFFALITSSAFAQITMPDLLNYQGRLIDGTNLVNGDVEITIHLWDAPTGSGSGWPGCTDSSTVHVVDGLYSTYIGDDVSFGSLDNALNQTQVWVEVIVGTNVLSPREQLMSSTFARYAAKMPAN
;
A
#
# COMPACT_ATOMS: atom_id res chain seq x y z
N MET A 1 -69.54 -26.10 -23.12
CA MET A 1 -68.71 -25.73 -22.00
C MET A 1 -67.37 -25.35 -22.55
N LYS A 2 -67.03 -24.08 -22.46
CA LYS A 2 -65.71 -23.57 -22.96
C LYS A 2 -64.73 -23.65 -21.84
N THR A 3 -63.80 -24.57 -21.93
CA THR A 3 -62.64 -24.67 -20.97
C THR A 3 -61.68 -23.53 -21.24
N LEU A 4 -61.66 -22.58 -20.33
CA LEU A 4 -60.69 -21.47 -20.30
C LEU A 4 -59.29 -22.03 -19.97
N ARG A 5 -58.44 -22.13 -20.99
CA ARG A 5 -57.00 -22.45 -20.77
C ARG A 5 -56.32 -21.17 -20.37
N ILE A 6 -56.08 -21.04 -19.07
CA ILE A 6 -55.21 -20.00 -18.53
C ILE A 6 -53.77 -20.43 -18.84
N ALA A 7 -53.21 -19.81 -19.89
CA ALA A 7 -51.78 -19.90 -20.14
C ALA A 7 -51.06 -19.04 -19.11
N LEU A 8 -50.55 -19.67 -18.05
CA LEU A 8 -49.66 -19.02 -17.08
C LEU A 8 -48.33 -18.80 -17.77
N PHE A 9 -48.17 -17.61 -18.35
CA PHE A 9 -46.85 -17.13 -18.77
C PHE A 9 -46.03 -16.83 -17.51
N VAL A 10 -45.27 -17.82 -17.06
CA VAL A 10 -44.21 -17.58 -16.09
C VAL A 10 -43.12 -16.80 -16.81
N PHE A 11 -43.19 -15.48 -16.70
CA PHE A 11 -42.11 -14.59 -17.14
C PHE A 11 -40.98 -14.76 -16.16
N PHE A 12 -40.10 -15.73 -16.46
CA PHE A 12 -38.84 -15.91 -15.72
C PHE A 12 -37.95 -14.76 -16.12
N ALA A 13 -38.05 -13.65 -15.38
CA ALA A 13 -37.09 -12.55 -15.50
C ALA A 13 -35.74 -13.07 -15.07
N LEU A 14 -34.89 -13.43 -16.04
CA LEU A 14 -33.46 -13.64 -15.81
C LEU A 14 -32.90 -12.29 -15.36
N ILE A 15 -32.80 -12.11 -14.06
CA ILE A 15 -31.98 -11.04 -13.48
C ILE A 15 -30.55 -11.46 -13.69
N THR A 16 -29.96 -11.06 -14.82
CA THR A 16 -28.53 -11.13 -15.01
C THR A 16 -27.92 -10.09 -14.10
N SER A 17 -27.58 -10.49 -12.87
CA SER A 17 -26.70 -9.69 -12.01
C SER A 17 -25.34 -9.61 -12.71
N SER A 18 -25.08 -8.47 -13.33
CA SER A 18 -23.74 -8.13 -13.79
C SER A 18 -22.87 -8.03 -12.54
N ALA A 19 -22.15 -9.10 -12.22
CA ALA A 19 -21.08 -9.05 -11.26
C ALA A 19 -19.99 -8.16 -11.88
N PHE A 20 -19.97 -6.89 -11.52
CA PHE A 20 -18.81 -6.06 -11.77
C PHE A 20 -17.69 -6.66 -10.94
N ALA A 21 -16.75 -7.33 -11.59
CA ALA A 21 -15.49 -7.68 -10.97
C ALA A 21 -14.81 -6.35 -10.61
N GLN A 22 -14.88 -5.95 -9.36
CA GLN A 22 -14.03 -4.88 -8.84
C GLN A 22 -12.60 -5.41 -8.92
N ILE A 23 -11.83 -4.87 -9.87
CA ILE A 23 -10.39 -5.03 -9.87
C ILE A 23 -9.92 -4.17 -8.71
N THR A 24 -9.79 -4.75 -7.54
CA THR A 24 -9.04 -4.15 -6.44
C THR A 24 -7.57 -4.17 -6.87
N MET A 25 -7.05 -3.02 -7.29
CA MET A 25 -5.61 -2.84 -7.35
C MET A 25 -5.08 -3.01 -5.93
N PRO A 26 -4.07 -3.87 -5.70
CA PRO A 26 -3.43 -3.90 -4.41
C PRO A 26 -2.83 -2.51 -4.15
N ASP A 27 -3.15 -1.91 -3.02
CA ASP A 27 -2.55 -0.67 -2.57
C ASP A 27 -1.11 -0.97 -2.14
N LEU A 28 -0.20 -0.90 -3.10
CA LEU A 28 1.23 -1.16 -2.91
C LEU A 28 2.01 0.09 -3.28
N LEU A 29 2.95 0.44 -2.41
CA LEU A 29 3.91 1.50 -2.66
C LEU A 29 5.29 0.88 -2.94
N ASN A 30 5.84 1.11 -4.13
CA ASN A 30 7.22 0.71 -4.41
C ASN A 30 8.19 1.63 -3.67
N TYR A 31 9.10 1.03 -2.90
CA TYR A 31 10.16 1.72 -2.18
C TYR A 31 11.52 1.17 -2.59
N GLN A 32 12.46 2.06 -2.86
CA GLN A 32 13.82 1.73 -3.25
C GLN A 32 14.80 2.46 -2.37
N GLY A 33 15.88 1.80 -2.04
CA GLY A 33 16.91 2.37 -1.19
C GLY A 33 18.30 1.83 -1.48
N ARG A 34 19.27 2.39 -0.75
CA ARG A 34 20.67 1.96 -0.80
C ARG A 34 21.19 1.71 0.60
N LEU A 35 21.76 0.53 0.81
CA LEU A 35 22.35 0.11 2.08
C LEU A 35 23.88 0.12 1.98
N ILE A 36 24.49 0.83 2.91
CA ILE A 36 25.96 0.91 3.05
C ILE A 36 26.30 0.59 4.49
N ASP A 37 27.27 -0.30 4.69
CA ASP A 37 27.86 -0.60 5.99
C ASP A 37 29.29 -0.03 6.03
N GLY A 38 29.44 1.10 6.70
CA GLY A 38 30.67 1.89 6.67
C GLY A 38 31.01 2.39 5.26
N THR A 39 32.02 1.80 4.63
CA THR A 39 32.41 2.09 3.23
C THR A 39 31.99 0.98 2.26
N ASN A 40 31.40 -0.10 2.74
CA ASN A 40 31.09 -1.28 1.96
C ASN A 40 29.62 -1.26 1.51
N LEU A 41 29.40 -1.68 0.28
CA LEU A 41 28.06 -1.93 -0.23
C LEU A 41 27.55 -3.26 0.32
N VAL A 42 26.33 -3.26 0.84
CA VAL A 42 25.68 -4.48 1.33
C VAL A 42 25.28 -5.37 0.15
N ASN A 43 25.46 -6.68 0.30
CA ASN A 43 25.03 -7.69 -0.67
C ASN A 43 24.40 -8.88 0.05
N GLY A 44 23.35 -9.45 -0.53
CA GLY A 44 22.65 -10.63 -0.02
C GLY A 44 21.27 -10.30 0.53
N ASP A 45 20.66 -11.29 1.18
CA ASP A 45 19.31 -11.17 1.72
C ASP A 45 19.34 -10.46 3.07
N VAL A 46 18.52 -9.43 3.19
CA VAL A 46 18.44 -8.57 4.38
C VAL A 46 16.98 -8.38 4.78
N GLU A 47 16.70 -8.52 6.07
CA GLU A 47 15.38 -8.17 6.61
C GLU A 47 15.26 -6.66 6.75
N ILE A 48 14.24 -6.11 6.11
CA ILE A 48 13.90 -4.68 6.17
C ILE A 48 12.51 -4.53 6.75
N THR A 49 12.39 -3.70 7.78
CA THR A 49 11.10 -3.25 8.30
C THR A 49 10.94 -1.77 7.97
N ILE A 50 9.78 -1.43 7.43
CA ILE A 50 9.42 -0.05 7.11
C ILE A 50 8.27 0.39 7.99
N HIS A 51 8.47 1.51 8.67
CA HIS A 51 7.42 2.21 9.40
C HIS A 51 7.02 3.48 8.67
N LEU A 52 5.73 3.71 8.53
CA LEU A 52 5.19 4.98 8.05
C LEU A 52 4.67 5.80 9.23
N TRP A 53 5.26 6.99 9.41
CA TRP A 53 4.99 7.90 10.52
C TRP A 53 4.32 9.19 10.02
N ASP A 54 3.59 9.85 10.90
CA ASP A 54 3.00 11.17 10.68
C ASP A 54 3.93 12.33 11.09
N ALA A 55 5.13 12.02 11.60
CA ALA A 55 6.10 13.01 12.10
C ALA A 55 7.54 12.66 11.70
N PRO A 56 8.40 13.67 11.52
CA PRO A 56 9.81 13.48 11.13
C PRO A 56 10.66 12.83 12.22
N THR A 57 10.27 13.03 13.48
CA THR A 57 10.95 12.50 14.66
C THR A 57 9.94 12.14 15.75
N GLY A 58 10.35 11.29 16.68
CA GLY A 58 9.46 10.85 17.75
C GLY A 58 8.35 9.93 17.21
N SER A 59 7.27 9.89 17.94
CA SER A 59 6.10 9.08 17.61
C SER A 59 4.85 9.96 17.58
N GLY A 60 4.73 10.87 16.64
CA GLY A 60 3.63 11.82 16.51
C GLY A 60 2.30 11.39 17.16
N SER A 61 1.62 10.42 16.54
CA SER A 61 0.42 9.76 17.09
C SER A 61 0.71 8.67 18.14
N GLY A 62 1.99 8.37 18.42
CA GLY A 62 2.43 7.31 19.32
C GLY A 62 2.71 5.96 18.68
N TRP A 63 2.22 5.74 17.48
CA TRP A 63 2.37 4.49 16.71
C TRP A 63 2.54 4.78 15.22
N PRO A 64 3.31 3.94 14.48
CA PRO A 64 3.34 4.06 13.03
C PRO A 64 1.94 3.78 12.44
N GLY A 65 1.59 4.51 11.39
CA GLY A 65 0.33 4.27 10.66
C GLY A 65 0.34 2.97 9.87
N CYS A 66 1.52 2.49 9.52
CA CYS A 66 1.75 1.21 8.84
C CYS A 66 3.13 0.67 9.22
N THR A 67 3.21 -0.62 9.44
CA THR A 67 4.46 -1.38 9.61
C THR A 67 4.46 -2.55 8.63
N ASP A 68 5.46 -2.60 7.80
CA ASP A 68 5.66 -3.63 6.78
C ASP A 68 7.05 -4.23 6.93
N SER A 69 7.19 -5.56 6.84
CA SER A 69 8.47 -6.25 7.03
C SER A 69 8.66 -7.31 5.96
N SER A 70 9.76 -7.21 5.23
CA SER A 70 10.09 -8.14 4.16
C SER A 70 11.57 -8.47 4.12
N THR A 71 11.91 -9.67 3.60
CA THR A 71 13.28 -10.00 3.25
C THR A 71 13.55 -9.58 1.82
N VAL A 72 14.53 -8.68 1.63
CA VAL A 72 14.90 -8.15 0.32
C VAL A 72 16.26 -8.64 -0.10
N HIS A 73 16.44 -8.87 -1.39
CA HIS A 73 17.75 -9.16 -1.97
C HIS A 73 18.46 -7.87 -2.37
N VAL A 74 19.59 -7.61 -1.71
CA VAL A 74 20.39 -6.40 -1.92
C VAL A 74 21.58 -6.73 -2.83
N VAL A 75 21.78 -5.94 -3.87
CA VAL A 75 22.89 -6.07 -4.82
C VAL A 75 23.59 -4.72 -4.94
N ASP A 76 24.88 -4.70 -4.64
CA ASP A 76 25.70 -3.48 -4.62
C ASP A 76 25.06 -2.34 -3.81
N GLY A 77 24.49 -2.72 -2.68
CA GLY A 77 23.76 -1.84 -1.78
C GLY A 77 22.34 -1.49 -2.23
N LEU A 78 21.94 -1.76 -3.46
CA LEU A 78 20.64 -1.39 -3.98
C LEU A 78 19.58 -2.46 -3.65
N TYR A 79 18.41 -2.01 -3.22
CA TYR A 79 17.24 -2.86 -3.00
C TYR A 79 15.96 -2.17 -3.47
N SER A 80 14.97 -2.99 -3.74
CA SER A 80 13.60 -2.56 -4.02
C SER A 80 12.63 -3.47 -3.27
N THR A 81 11.61 -2.89 -2.68
CA THR A 81 10.55 -3.62 -1.97
C THR A 81 9.21 -2.94 -2.20
N TYR A 82 8.14 -3.61 -1.82
CA TYR A 82 6.81 -3.02 -1.74
C TYR A 82 6.46 -2.77 -0.28
N ILE A 83 5.65 -1.75 -0.05
CA ILE A 83 5.03 -1.47 1.24
C ILE A 83 3.54 -1.70 1.04
N GLY A 84 2.95 -2.51 1.89
CA GLY A 84 1.53 -2.84 1.84
C GLY A 84 1.20 -4.30 1.58
N ASP A 85 2.19 -5.14 1.22
CA ASP A 85 2.00 -6.58 0.96
C ASP A 85 2.22 -7.46 2.21
N ASP A 86 3.12 -7.07 3.10
CA ASP A 86 3.44 -7.81 4.33
C ASP A 86 3.19 -6.97 5.61
N VAL A 87 2.06 -6.28 5.64
CA VAL A 87 1.70 -5.38 6.74
C VAL A 87 1.43 -6.16 8.02
N SER A 88 2.25 -5.92 9.04
CA SER A 88 2.12 -6.50 10.37
C SER A 88 1.34 -5.62 11.35
N PHE A 89 1.26 -4.31 11.09
CA PHE A 89 0.53 -3.35 11.91
C PHE A 89 -0.01 -2.18 11.08
N GLY A 90 -1.23 -1.73 11.39
CA GLY A 90 -1.87 -0.61 10.70
C GLY A 90 -2.32 -0.96 9.27
N SER A 91 -2.32 0.02 8.40
CA SER A 91 -2.57 -0.16 6.97
C SER A 91 -1.89 0.93 6.15
N LEU A 92 -1.51 0.60 4.91
CA LEU A 92 -0.93 1.57 3.99
C LEU A 92 -1.90 2.73 3.72
N ASP A 93 -3.17 2.43 3.50
CA ASP A 93 -4.21 3.43 3.21
C ASP A 93 -4.35 4.43 4.38
N ASN A 94 -4.43 3.95 5.62
CA ASN A 94 -4.48 4.83 6.78
C ASN A 94 -3.23 5.70 6.93
N ALA A 95 -2.05 5.16 6.64
CA ALA A 95 -0.81 5.91 6.69
C ALA A 95 -0.74 6.99 5.62
N LEU A 96 -1.18 6.68 4.38
CA LEU A 96 -1.15 7.61 3.26
C LEU A 96 -2.23 8.71 3.34
N ASN A 97 -3.27 8.51 4.14
CA ASN A 97 -4.31 9.53 4.40
C ASN A 97 -3.86 10.64 5.36
N GLN A 98 -2.65 10.55 5.93
CA GLN A 98 -2.10 11.59 6.79
C GLN A 98 -1.65 12.82 5.98
N THR A 99 -1.60 13.97 6.64
CA THR A 99 -1.16 15.24 6.01
C THR A 99 0.30 15.19 5.56
N GLN A 100 1.11 14.45 6.31
CA GLN A 100 2.52 14.19 6.05
C GLN A 100 2.81 12.73 6.38
N VAL A 101 3.66 12.12 5.57
CA VAL A 101 4.10 10.74 5.79
C VAL A 101 5.62 10.70 5.76
N TRP A 102 6.18 10.03 6.75
CA TRP A 102 7.62 9.87 6.92
C TRP A 102 7.96 8.39 6.96
N VAL A 103 8.95 8.02 6.17
CA VAL A 103 9.44 6.64 6.07
C VAL A 103 10.60 6.46 7.02
N GLU A 104 10.48 5.48 7.91
CA GLU A 104 11.56 4.99 8.75
C GLU A 104 11.94 3.59 8.29
N VAL A 105 13.19 3.38 8.01
CA VAL A 105 13.72 2.08 7.58
C VAL A 105 14.52 1.46 8.72
N ILE A 106 14.23 0.20 9.00
CA ILE A 106 14.95 -0.59 10.00
C ILE A 106 15.57 -1.77 9.28
N VAL A 107 16.86 -1.96 9.45
CA VAL A 107 17.64 -3.06 8.86
C VAL A 107 18.05 -4.00 9.97
N GLY A 108 17.42 -5.17 10.05
CA GLY A 108 17.55 -6.05 11.20
C GLY A 108 17.10 -5.35 12.49
N THR A 109 18.05 -4.95 13.35
CA THR A 109 17.78 -4.19 14.58
C THR A 109 18.20 -2.71 14.51
N ASN A 110 18.77 -2.28 13.38
CA ASN A 110 19.31 -0.93 13.22
C ASN A 110 18.29 0.00 12.57
N VAL A 111 17.87 1.03 13.30
CA VAL A 111 17.00 2.08 12.78
C VAL A 111 17.84 3.08 11.98
N LEU A 112 17.53 3.26 10.72
CA LEU A 112 18.18 4.25 9.87
C LEU A 112 17.60 5.65 10.15
N SER A 113 18.48 6.63 10.25
CA SER A 113 18.12 8.03 10.57
C SER A 113 18.85 8.98 9.63
N PRO A 114 18.23 10.10 9.25
CA PRO A 114 16.87 10.55 9.58
C PRO A 114 15.78 9.80 8.81
N ARG A 115 14.51 9.94 9.23
CA ARG A 115 13.35 9.54 8.42
C ARG A 115 13.30 10.36 7.15
N GLU A 116 12.80 9.77 6.08
CA GLU A 116 12.60 10.42 4.79
C GLU A 116 11.13 10.80 4.61
N GLN A 117 10.87 12.03 4.17
CA GLN A 117 9.49 12.42 3.88
C GLN A 117 9.01 11.82 2.56
N LEU A 118 7.88 11.14 2.60
CA LEU A 118 7.21 10.65 1.41
C LEU A 118 6.53 11.81 0.69
N MET A 119 7.01 12.13 -0.50
CA MET A 119 6.47 13.21 -1.31
C MET A 119 5.57 12.66 -2.41
N SER A 120 4.36 13.20 -2.53
CA SER A 120 3.49 12.85 -3.65
C SER A 120 4.07 13.35 -4.97
N SER A 121 3.99 12.55 -6.03
CA SER A 121 4.34 13.01 -7.36
C SER A 121 3.41 14.16 -7.80
N THR A 122 3.91 15.05 -8.66
CA THR A 122 3.13 16.18 -9.18
C THR A 122 1.83 15.73 -9.85
N PHE A 123 1.84 14.59 -10.53
CA PHE A 123 0.66 14.03 -11.18
C PHE A 123 -0.39 13.54 -10.18
N ALA A 124 0.02 12.91 -9.09
CA ALA A 124 -0.90 12.45 -8.04
C ALA A 124 -1.60 13.65 -7.35
N ARG A 125 -0.88 14.74 -7.10
CA ARG A 125 -1.46 15.96 -6.55
C ARG A 125 -2.45 16.62 -7.52
N TYR A 126 -2.19 16.55 -8.83
CA TYR A 126 -3.10 17.09 -9.83
C TYR A 126 -4.38 16.27 -9.93
N ALA A 127 -4.26 14.94 -9.95
CA ALA A 127 -5.41 14.03 -9.97
C ALA A 127 -6.34 14.22 -8.75
N ALA A 128 -5.77 14.41 -7.55
CA ALA A 128 -6.53 14.66 -6.33
C ALA A 128 -7.31 16.00 -6.31
N LYS A 129 -6.93 16.95 -7.17
CA LYS A 129 -7.62 18.24 -7.32
C LYS A 129 -8.69 18.26 -8.39
N MET A 130 -8.79 17.21 -9.21
CA MET A 130 -9.85 17.14 -10.22
C MET A 130 -11.19 16.84 -9.52
N PRO A 131 -12.23 17.65 -9.77
CA PRO A 131 -13.57 17.31 -9.29
C PRO A 131 -14.02 16.00 -9.94
N ALA A 132 -14.61 15.13 -9.14
CA ALA A 132 -15.28 13.95 -9.69
C ALA A 132 -16.46 14.43 -10.57
N ASN A 133 -16.43 14.02 -11.84
CA ASN A 133 -17.56 14.25 -12.76
C ASN A 133 -18.66 13.26 -12.47
#